data_e0ae61db8196fc19b8edf535550b738c
#
_entry.id   e0ae61db8196fc19b8edf535550b738c
#
_cell.length_a   1.000
_cell.length_b   1.000
_cell.length_c   1.000
_cell.angle_alpha   90.00
_cell.angle_beta   90.00
_cell.angle_gamma   90.00
#
_symmetry.space_group_name_H-M   'P 1'
#
loop_
_entity.id
_entity.type
_entity.pdbx_description
1 polymer ?
#
loop_
_entity_poly.entity_id
_entity_poly.type
_entity_poly.pdbx_seq_one_letter_code
_entity_poly.pdbx_strand_id
1 'polypeptide(L)'
;MCKKMSNEKRRHYRHTWLKLESRVFIRRGLLKKEWIPVVPFDFSRYGMGIQTDETYNLGDEVSLSLKLIKDSLEITVPLLRGYVRYKEKHHSRFNYGVEFCFSSKSEKIIRDEELMKIEQTLRQYEVSSSQSENVASGA
;
A
#
# COMPACT_ATOMS: atom_id res chain seq x y z
N MET A 1 -6.43 11.38 7.36
CA MET A 1 -6.49 10.60 6.13
C MET A 1 -5.19 10.66 5.38
N CYS A 2 -4.75 9.54 4.93
CA CYS A 2 -3.46 9.46 4.29
C CYS A 2 -3.41 10.05 2.90
N LYS A 3 -4.53 10.34 2.32
CA LYS A 3 -4.53 10.91 0.99
C LYS A 3 -3.81 12.25 0.92
N LYS A 4 -3.61 12.88 2.05
CA LYS A 4 -2.83 14.11 2.09
C LYS A 4 -1.36 13.87 1.82
N MET A 5 -0.94 12.65 1.89
CA MET A 5 0.38 12.30 1.48
C MET A 5 0.48 12.39 0.00
N SER A 6 -0.03 13.41 -0.48
CA SER A 6 -0.15 13.56 -1.88
C SER A 6 1.20 13.49 -2.56
N ASN A 7 1.14 13.26 -3.82
CA ASN A 7 2.31 13.17 -4.63
C ASN A 7 3.11 14.46 -4.66
N GLU A 8 2.44 15.58 -4.39
CA GLU A 8 3.14 16.85 -4.38
C GLU A 8 4.25 16.88 -3.35
N LYS A 9 3.96 16.39 -2.15
CA LYS A 9 4.99 16.37 -1.12
C LYS A 9 6.18 15.54 -1.53
N ARG A 10 5.91 14.39 -2.14
CA ARG A 10 6.98 13.47 -2.50
C ARG A 10 7.89 14.01 -3.57
N ARG A 11 7.37 14.85 -4.43
CA ARG A 11 8.19 15.39 -5.50
C ARG A 11 9.33 16.25 -5.01
N HIS A 12 9.26 16.72 -3.78
CA HIS A 12 10.31 17.59 -3.23
C HIS A 12 11.48 16.83 -2.66
N TYR A 13 11.41 15.49 -2.60
CA TYR A 13 12.40 14.69 -1.87
C TYR A 13 13.11 13.72 -2.79
N ARG A 14 13.94 14.30 -3.63
CA ARG A 14 14.66 13.51 -4.62
C ARG A 14 15.81 12.71 -4.05
N HIS A 15 16.27 13.08 -2.85
CA HIS A 15 17.40 12.40 -2.24
C HIS A 15 17.02 11.02 -1.74
N THR A 16 15.78 10.86 -1.36
CA THR A 16 15.30 9.58 -0.86
C THR A 16 14.41 8.93 -1.91
N TRP A 17 14.84 7.78 -2.34
CA TRP A 17 14.06 7.02 -3.30
C TRP A 17 13.17 6.06 -2.54
N LEU A 18 11.87 6.37 -2.51
CA LEU A 18 10.90 5.55 -1.80
C LEU A 18 9.75 5.23 -2.72
N LYS A 19 9.46 3.94 -2.86
CA LYS A 19 8.38 3.49 -3.71
C LYS A 19 7.71 2.28 -3.09
N LEU A 20 6.39 2.34 -2.95
CA LEU A 20 5.60 1.20 -2.52
C LEU A 20 4.81 0.69 -3.71
N GLU A 21 5.11 -0.53 -4.13
CA GLU A 21 4.40 -1.18 -5.23
C GLU A 21 3.48 -2.24 -4.67
N SER A 22 2.30 -2.35 -5.27
CA SER A 22 1.35 -3.38 -4.89
C SER A 22 0.70 -3.95 -6.12
N ARG A 23 0.39 -5.24 -6.04
CA ARG A 23 -0.35 -5.94 -7.09
C ARG A 23 -1.43 -6.78 -6.45
N VAL A 24 -2.50 -7.00 -7.20
CA VAL A 24 -3.56 -7.92 -6.77
C VAL A 24 -3.53 -9.12 -7.69
N PHE A 25 -3.84 -10.27 -7.09
CA PHE A 25 -3.94 -11.51 -7.84
C PHE A 25 -5.36 -11.66 -8.36
N ILE A 26 -5.50 -11.83 -9.67
CA ILE A 26 -6.81 -12.02 -10.27
C ILE A 26 -6.84 -13.35 -11.00
N ARG A 27 -8.04 -13.91 -11.12
CA ARG A 27 -8.26 -15.13 -11.87
C ARG A 27 -9.35 -14.84 -12.88
N ARG A 28 -8.98 -14.90 -14.17
CA ARG A 28 -9.95 -14.69 -15.24
C ARG A 28 -10.19 -16.04 -15.91
N GLY A 29 -11.37 -16.61 -15.66
CA GLY A 29 -11.69 -17.92 -16.17
C GLY A 29 -10.88 -19.00 -15.47
N LEU A 30 -10.81 -20.16 -16.09
CA LEU A 30 -10.19 -21.34 -15.47
C LEU A 30 -8.67 -21.34 -15.59
N LEU A 31 -8.15 -20.75 -16.65
CA LEU A 31 -6.72 -20.88 -16.97
C LEU A 31 -5.92 -19.62 -16.77
N LYS A 32 -6.57 -18.48 -16.74
CA LYS A 32 -5.82 -17.22 -16.67
C LYS A 32 -5.73 -16.71 -15.25
N LYS A 33 -4.51 -16.65 -14.74
CA LYS A 33 -4.19 -16.11 -13.42
C LYS A 33 -3.08 -15.10 -13.60
N GLU A 34 -3.23 -13.93 -13.00
CA GLU A 34 -2.19 -12.92 -13.13
C GLU A 34 -2.19 -11.96 -11.97
N TRP A 35 -1.03 -11.36 -11.74
CA TRP A 35 -0.87 -10.28 -10.78
C TRP A 35 -0.91 -8.98 -11.54
N ILE A 36 -1.83 -8.11 -11.18
CA ILE A 36 -1.95 -6.80 -11.84
C ILE A 36 -1.64 -5.68 -10.87
N PRO A 37 -0.95 -4.65 -11.37
CA PRO A 37 -0.59 -3.52 -10.50
C PRO A 37 -1.82 -2.75 -10.06
N VAL A 38 -1.78 -2.27 -8.83
CA VAL A 38 -2.78 -1.35 -8.29
C VAL A 38 -2.03 -0.19 -7.67
N VAL A 39 -2.74 0.90 -7.41
CA VAL A 39 -2.12 2.10 -6.85
C VAL A 39 -2.43 2.18 -5.36
N PRO A 40 -1.43 1.97 -4.50
CA PRO A 40 -1.67 2.15 -3.06
C PRO A 40 -1.75 3.65 -2.74
N PHE A 41 -2.72 4.04 -1.92
CA PHE A 41 -2.86 5.43 -1.51
C PHE A 41 -2.89 5.60 0.00
N ASP A 42 -2.92 4.51 0.73
CA ASP A 42 -2.94 4.53 2.18
C ASP A 42 -2.36 3.22 2.69
N PHE A 43 -1.63 3.26 3.80
CA PHE A 43 -1.03 2.05 4.33
C PHE A 43 -0.84 2.11 5.84
N SER A 44 -1.19 1.02 6.50
CA SER A 44 -0.83 0.75 7.88
C SER A 44 -0.54 -0.75 7.99
N ARG A 45 -0.05 -1.18 9.15
CA ARG A 45 0.19 -2.61 9.34
C ARG A 45 -1.10 -3.42 9.44
N TYR A 46 -2.26 -2.75 9.51
CA TYR A 46 -3.55 -3.41 9.63
C TYR A 46 -4.29 -3.50 8.30
N GLY A 47 -3.95 -2.64 7.37
CA GLY A 47 -4.65 -2.60 6.10
C GLY A 47 -4.09 -1.55 5.18
N MET A 48 -4.66 -1.45 3.98
CA MET A 48 -4.21 -0.46 3.02
C MET A 48 -5.34 -0.05 2.09
N GLY A 49 -5.19 1.12 1.51
CA GLY A 49 -6.09 1.58 0.46
C GLY A 49 -5.44 1.35 -0.89
N ILE A 50 -6.21 0.85 -1.83
CA ILE A 50 -5.74 0.65 -3.20
C ILE A 50 -6.74 1.24 -4.19
N GLN A 51 -6.21 1.71 -5.30
CA GLN A 51 -7.03 2.19 -6.41
C GLN A 51 -6.81 1.28 -7.60
N THR A 52 -7.88 0.82 -8.22
CA THR A 52 -7.81 -0.12 -9.32
C THR A 52 -9.08 -0.07 -10.16
N ASP A 53 -8.97 -0.55 -11.39
CA ASP A 53 -10.13 -0.71 -12.27
C ASP A 53 -10.92 -1.99 -11.96
N GLU A 54 -10.34 -2.88 -11.17
CA GLU A 54 -10.99 -4.15 -10.84
C GLU A 54 -12.20 -3.90 -9.94
N THR A 55 -13.23 -4.70 -10.13
CA THR A 55 -14.47 -4.56 -9.36
C THR A 55 -14.54 -5.64 -8.28
N TYR A 56 -14.59 -5.20 -7.04
CA TYR A 56 -14.78 -6.07 -5.88
C TYR A 56 -16.01 -5.61 -5.13
N ASN A 57 -16.57 -6.51 -4.34
CA ASN A 57 -17.66 -6.19 -3.44
C ASN A 57 -17.15 -6.12 -2.02
N LEU A 58 -17.88 -5.42 -1.15
CA LEU A 58 -17.56 -5.40 0.27
C LEU A 58 -17.55 -6.84 0.79
N GLY A 59 -16.51 -7.17 1.54
CA GLY A 59 -16.35 -8.50 2.09
C GLY A 59 -15.58 -9.46 1.20
N ASP A 60 -15.31 -9.10 -0.03
CA ASP A 60 -14.52 -9.96 -0.90
C ASP A 60 -13.10 -10.12 -0.36
N GLU A 61 -12.58 -11.33 -0.49
CA GLU A 61 -11.19 -11.60 -0.15
C GLU A 61 -10.31 -11.27 -1.33
N VAL A 62 -9.21 -10.58 -1.07
CA VAL A 62 -8.24 -10.24 -2.10
C VAL A 62 -6.86 -10.69 -1.68
N SER A 63 -6.05 -11.06 -2.64
CA SER A 63 -4.65 -11.40 -2.40
C SER A 63 -3.79 -10.30 -2.99
N LEU A 64 -2.85 -9.84 -2.18
CA LEU A 64 -1.99 -8.71 -2.51
C LEU A 64 -0.53 -9.12 -2.44
N SER A 65 0.30 -8.45 -3.20
CA SER A 65 1.73 -8.48 -3.01
C SER A 65 2.20 -7.06 -2.76
N LEU A 66 3.23 -6.92 -1.96
CA LEU A 66 3.81 -5.63 -1.61
C LEU A 66 5.31 -5.64 -1.84
N LYS A 67 5.82 -4.52 -2.28
CA LYS A 67 7.26 -4.34 -2.42
C LYS A 67 7.59 -2.90 -2.11
N LEU A 68 8.37 -2.70 -1.07
CA LEU A 68 8.83 -1.38 -0.69
C LEU A 68 10.29 -1.24 -1.07
N ILE A 69 10.59 -0.18 -1.81
CA ILE A 69 11.95 0.11 -2.22
C ILE A 69 12.33 1.48 -1.66
N LYS A 70 13.40 1.53 -0.91
CA LYS A 70 13.94 2.77 -0.37
C LYS A 70 15.46 2.72 -0.52
N ASP A 71 15.97 3.53 -1.42
CA ASP A 71 17.40 3.50 -1.76
C ASP A 71 17.81 2.08 -2.11
N SER A 72 18.68 1.46 -1.34
CA SER A 72 19.11 0.09 -1.59
C SER A 72 18.33 -0.94 -0.77
N LEU A 73 17.40 -0.48 0.07
CA LEU A 73 16.60 -1.37 0.91
C LEU A 73 15.37 -1.83 0.14
N GLU A 74 15.08 -3.11 0.22
CA GLU A 74 13.90 -3.67 -0.40
C GLU A 74 13.21 -4.61 0.59
N ILE A 75 11.91 -4.39 0.80
CA ILE A 75 11.08 -5.26 1.63
C ILE A 75 9.98 -5.82 0.75
N THR A 76 9.89 -7.13 0.67
CA THR A 76 8.92 -7.80 -0.19
C THR A 76 8.00 -8.67 0.65
N VAL A 77 6.69 -8.52 0.43
CA VAL A 77 5.68 -9.42 0.99
C VAL A 77 4.98 -10.05 -0.20
N PRO A 78 5.35 -11.30 -0.56
CA PRO A 78 4.87 -11.90 -1.81
C PRO A 78 3.39 -12.24 -1.81
N LEU A 79 2.82 -12.50 -0.64
CA LEU A 79 1.40 -12.84 -0.55
C LEU A 79 0.84 -12.33 0.76
N LEU A 80 -0.19 -11.51 0.65
CA LEU A 80 -0.87 -10.94 1.79
C LEU A 80 -2.35 -10.92 1.50
N ARG A 81 -3.15 -11.54 2.35
CA ARG A 81 -4.60 -11.60 2.13
C ARG A 81 -5.30 -10.53 2.91
N GLY A 82 -6.43 -10.12 2.39
CA GLY A 82 -7.26 -9.14 3.06
C GLY A 82 -8.68 -9.19 2.58
N TYR A 83 -9.53 -8.46 3.29
CA TYR A 83 -10.94 -8.33 2.94
C TYR A 83 -11.25 -6.89 2.59
N VAL A 84 -12.07 -6.69 1.57
CA VAL A 84 -12.53 -5.37 1.18
C VAL A 84 -13.53 -4.89 2.23
N ARG A 85 -13.17 -3.79 2.92
CA ARG A 85 -14.02 -3.20 3.96
C ARG A 85 -14.61 -1.87 3.54
N TYR A 86 -14.07 -1.26 2.50
CA TYR A 86 -14.49 0.04 2.04
C TYR A 86 -14.41 0.07 0.52
N LYS A 87 -15.39 0.71 -0.10
CA LYS A 87 -15.44 0.82 -1.56
C LYS A 87 -16.02 2.17 -1.92
N GLU A 88 -15.33 2.88 -2.80
CA GLU A 88 -15.80 4.15 -3.30
C GLU A 88 -15.44 4.24 -4.79
N LYS A 89 -16.43 4.59 -5.60
CA LYS A 89 -16.18 4.80 -7.02
C LYS A 89 -15.62 6.20 -7.22
N HIS A 90 -14.54 6.29 -7.98
CA HIS A 90 -13.88 7.55 -8.26
C HIS A 90 -13.58 7.62 -9.75
N HIS A 91 -14.42 8.33 -10.48
CA HIS A 91 -14.38 8.38 -11.93
C HIS A 91 -14.54 6.98 -12.51
N SER A 92 -13.57 6.51 -13.29
CA SER A 92 -13.63 5.19 -13.90
C SER A 92 -12.96 4.11 -13.04
N ARG A 93 -12.47 4.50 -11.87
CA ARG A 93 -11.75 3.59 -11.00
C ARG A 93 -12.44 3.45 -9.66
N PHE A 94 -11.97 2.50 -8.87
CA PHE A 94 -12.49 2.28 -7.52
C PHE A 94 -11.38 2.44 -6.52
N ASN A 95 -11.72 3.03 -5.38
CA ASN A 95 -10.86 3.08 -4.21
C ASN A 95 -11.39 2.06 -3.22
N TYR A 96 -10.52 1.17 -2.79
CA TYR A 96 -10.88 0.13 -1.83
C TYR A 96 -10.03 0.25 -0.58
N GLY A 97 -10.67 0.06 0.58
CA GLY A 97 -9.95 -0.14 1.82
C GLY A 97 -9.92 -1.64 2.10
N VAL A 98 -8.74 -2.18 2.28
CA VAL A 98 -8.53 -3.61 2.50
C VAL A 98 -7.96 -3.81 3.89
N GLU A 99 -8.61 -4.66 4.67
CA GLU A 99 -8.13 -5.05 6.00
C GLU A 99 -7.39 -6.37 5.87
N PHE A 100 -6.14 -6.41 6.35
CA PHE A 100 -5.33 -7.62 6.25
C PHE A 100 -5.87 -8.71 7.16
N CYS A 101 -5.75 -9.95 6.72
CA CYS A 101 -6.13 -11.10 7.51
C CYS A 101 -5.05 -12.18 7.41
N PHE A 102 -5.00 -13.02 8.43
CA PHE A 102 -3.97 -14.05 8.54
C PHE A 102 -4.62 -15.37 8.90
N SER A 103 -4.11 -16.46 8.32
CA SER A 103 -4.70 -17.77 8.51
C SER A 103 -4.29 -18.42 9.84
N SER A 104 -3.23 -17.91 10.48
CA SER A 104 -2.76 -18.47 11.74
C SER A 104 -2.02 -17.42 12.54
N LYS A 105 -1.84 -17.69 13.84
CA LYS A 105 -1.04 -16.79 14.69
C LYS A 105 0.41 -16.74 14.22
N SER A 106 0.94 -17.83 13.75
CA SER A 106 2.32 -17.88 13.25
C SER A 106 2.49 -16.98 12.04
N GLU A 107 1.57 -17.06 11.12
CA GLU A 107 1.60 -16.20 9.94
C GLU A 107 1.51 -14.73 10.34
N LYS A 108 0.61 -14.43 11.28
CA LYS A 108 0.42 -13.06 11.73
C LYS A 108 1.69 -12.48 12.33
N ILE A 109 2.38 -13.27 13.13
CA ILE A 109 3.62 -12.79 13.78
C ILE A 109 4.67 -12.46 12.73
N ILE A 110 4.85 -13.36 11.76
CA ILE A 110 5.84 -13.16 10.71
C ILE A 110 5.50 -11.94 9.86
N ARG A 111 4.25 -11.85 9.41
CA ARG A 111 3.83 -10.76 8.55
C ARG A 111 3.79 -9.43 9.27
N ASP A 112 3.40 -9.44 10.53
CA ASP A 112 3.30 -8.22 11.31
C ASP A 112 4.64 -7.50 11.38
N GLU A 113 5.72 -8.24 11.51
CA GLU A 113 7.05 -7.66 11.55
C GLU A 113 7.39 -6.96 10.25
N GLU A 114 7.09 -7.60 9.12
CA GLU A 114 7.33 -7.00 7.81
C GLU A 114 6.46 -5.76 7.60
N LEU A 115 5.20 -5.87 7.96
CA LEU A 115 4.25 -4.77 7.79
C LEU A 115 4.59 -3.59 8.67
N MET A 116 5.07 -3.85 9.88
CA MET A 116 5.53 -2.77 10.76
C MET A 116 6.71 -2.04 10.16
N LYS A 117 7.65 -2.76 9.58
CA LYS A 117 8.81 -2.14 8.95
C LYS A 117 8.38 -1.23 7.81
N ILE A 118 7.45 -1.70 6.99
CA ILE A 118 6.93 -0.90 5.89
C ILE A 118 6.25 0.35 6.44
N GLU A 119 5.38 0.17 7.43
CA GLU A 119 4.65 1.29 8.02
C GLU A 119 5.61 2.33 8.61
N GLN A 120 6.59 1.88 9.35
CA GLN A 120 7.55 2.78 9.97
C GLN A 120 8.39 3.52 8.93
N THR A 121 8.79 2.82 7.89
CA THR A 121 9.57 3.43 6.82
C THR A 121 8.77 4.53 6.12
N LEU A 122 7.51 4.25 5.85
CA LEU A 122 6.64 5.24 5.21
C LEU A 122 6.42 6.45 6.11
N ARG A 123 6.23 6.22 7.41
CA ARG A 123 6.05 7.32 8.37
C ARG A 123 7.28 8.19 8.48
N GLN A 124 8.44 7.58 8.56
CA GLN A 124 9.69 8.32 8.64
C GLN A 124 9.89 9.18 7.42
N TYR A 125 9.57 8.64 6.26
CA TYR A 125 9.65 9.40 5.03
C TYR A 125 8.74 10.63 5.07
N GLU A 126 7.51 10.44 5.53
CA GLU A 126 6.54 11.52 5.62
C GLU A 126 6.97 12.58 6.61
N VAL A 127 7.46 12.17 7.77
CA VAL A 127 7.92 13.11 8.78
C VAL A 127 9.09 13.93 8.24
N SER A 128 10.05 13.28 7.63
CA SER A 128 11.20 13.96 7.04
C SER A 128 10.76 14.95 5.96
N SER A 129 9.81 14.51 5.14
CA SER A 129 9.27 15.35 4.09
C SER A 129 8.62 16.60 4.66
N SER A 130 7.79 16.43 5.68
CA SER A 130 7.10 17.53 6.32
C SER A 130 8.08 18.51 6.94
N GLN A 131 9.09 18.00 7.63
CA GLN A 131 10.09 18.84 8.25
C GLN A 131 10.87 19.64 7.23
N SER A 132 11.24 19.00 6.13
CA SER A 132 11.97 19.69 5.07
C SER A 132 11.13 20.79 4.44
N GLU A 133 9.84 20.52 4.26
CA GLU A 133 8.94 21.53 3.71
C GLU A 133 8.84 22.73 4.65
N ASN A 134 8.74 22.48 5.94
CA ASN A 134 8.65 23.56 6.91
C ASN A 134 9.88 24.40 6.93
N VAL A 135 11.05 23.77 6.83
CA VAL A 135 12.31 24.52 6.77
C VAL A 135 12.35 25.38 5.51
N ALA A 136 11.94 24.81 4.39
CA ALA A 136 11.91 25.57 3.14
C ALA A 136 10.95 26.74 3.23
N SER A 137 9.82 26.54 3.88
CA SER A 137 8.84 27.62 4.04
C SER A 137 9.34 28.70 4.97
N GLY A 138 10.13 28.34 5.97
CA GLY A 138 10.66 29.27 6.93
C GLY A 138 11.81 30.10 6.40
N ALA A 139 12.36 29.68 5.30
CA ALA A 139 13.45 30.41 4.71
C ALA A 139 12.94 31.60 3.89
#